data_8b6dafcc12469eaf0a6a533ddce8a9e9
#
_entry.id   8b6dafcc12469eaf0a6a533ddce8a9e9
#
_cell.length_a   1.000
_cell.length_b   1.000
_cell.length_c   1.000
_cell.angle_alpha   90.00
_cell.angle_beta   90.00
_cell.angle_gamma   90.00
#
_symmetry.space_group_name_H-M   'P 1'
#
loop_
_entity.id
_entity.type
_entity.pdbx_description
1 polymer ?
#
loop_
_entity_poly.entity_id
_entity_poly.type
_entity_poly.pdbx_seq_one_letter_code
_entity_poly.pdbx_strand_id
1 'polypeptide(L)'
;MGNIDRPRRLHKVVITAPTAMPNSEQVRLRQLARDAYSLMCKDGVQRNPIDVCPAPESIEAQPIYNINGWRDWSYDEATACQLVYLFAEVQERYGGDARSLFDLRGKPRVDMAGKGFDGNVLTIGSIDVGAGTTDLMICSYGINAIGRVTPVPLFWDSFYLAGDDIMRSIVQNLILDGGARGDIKSGTISSVLQARLKTMTNEQFEQRLNNTNIESQRIDIVNILRASSDESRAVAIENYGYDLMFDYFGGDTANNSDKDRRCRVDFNSQISVPIASYMLQLFSDNRAQRDISFNDVFAKHKPAKYLLDHFRNHFGFSFEDIIWEYRPEKLAKEIRKIMTPLMEQLSILLHAFDVDIVMLAGRPTKLPALTDLFLKFYPVSPDRLIRLPEYEVGNWYPFSHGTGEITDQKTIVAVGAYIGYLASHGGGIRGFNLDMSYLAKEMGVTANYIGKYIPRNHRVDPTMFTPTNPTVNLHIDSFPFIFGCKQLDTPVYESRPLYVMEWIGQGNAPMDLTVMISRSFQDNKEKLIIEDAYDRQGGNHKSNIRLREQSLVDSQSGDGNCWLDNGSFKYLKK
;
A
#
# COMPACT_ATOMS: atom_id res chain seq x y z
N MET A 1 -30.54 -11.26 31.19
CA MET A 1 -30.25 -9.83 31.40
C MET A 1 -28.83 -9.71 31.90
N GLY A 2 -27.89 -9.34 31.06
CA GLY A 2 -26.47 -9.15 31.43
C GLY A 2 -26.34 -7.89 32.27
N ASN A 3 -25.59 -7.98 33.37
CA ASN A 3 -25.27 -6.85 34.25
C ASN A 3 -24.55 -5.76 33.42
N ILE A 4 -25.27 -4.72 33.06
CA ILE A 4 -24.82 -3.55 32.30
C ILE A 4 -23.84 -2.68 33.13
N ASP A 5 -23.77 -2.90 34.46
CA ASP A 5 -23.02 -2.04 35.39
C ASP A 5 -21.58 -2.48 35.72
N ARG A 6 -21.05 -3.54 35.07
CA ARG A 6 -19.65 -3.88 35.27
C ARG A 6 -18.79 -3.17 34.23
N PRO A 7 -17.85 -2.30 34.64
CA PRO A 7 -16.96 -1.63 33.72
C PRO A 7 -16.16 -2.68 32.90
N ARG A 8 -16.21 -2.57 31.58
CA ARG A 8 -15.40 -3.42 30.71
C ARG A 8 -13.92 -3.07 30.91
N ARG A 9 -13.08 -4.10 31.02
CA ARG A 9 -11.62 -3.93 31.15
C ARG A 9 -10.96 -4.45 29.89
N LEU A 10 -10.05 -3.67 29.35
CA LEU A 10 -9.19 -4.11 28.25
C LEU A 10 -8.02 -4.89 28.87
N HIS A 11 -7.88 -6.16 28.49
CA HIS A 11 -6.81 -7.03 28.98
C HIS A 11 -5.75 -7.29 27.94
N LYS A 12 -6.15 -7.37 26.68
CA LYS A 12 -5.23 -7.72 25.58
C LYS A 12 -5.63 -7.00 24.31
N VAL A 13 -4.63 -6.61 23.54
CA VAL A 13 -4.77 -6.03 22.19
C VAL A 13 -4.01 -6.88 21.20
N VAL A 14 -4.69 -7.37 20.18
CA VAL A 14 -4.06 -8.05 19.05
C VAL A 14 -3.73 -7.00 17.99
N ILE A 15 -2.46 -6.95 17.58
CA ILE A 15 -1.97 -5.98 16.59
C ILE A 15 -1.60 -6.73 15.33
N THR A 16 -2.29 -6.44 14.23
CA THR A 16 -1.96 -6.94 12.90
C THR A 16 -0.82 -6.13 12.27
N ALA A 17 -0.20 -6.69 11.27
CA ALA A 17 0.82 -6.04 10.48
C ALA A 17 0.68 -6.41 9.00
N PRO A 18 1.04 -5.52 8.05
CA PRO A 18 1.15 -5.87 6.65
C PRO A 18 1.96 -7.15 6.45
N THR A 19 1.54 -7.98 5.50
CA THR A 19 2.05 -9.36 5.34
C THR A 19 3.55 -9.43 5.12
N ALA A 20 4.13 -8.46 4.44
CA ALA A 20 5.56 -8.40 4.16
C ALA A 20 6.31 -7.32 4.98
N MET A 21 5.73 -6.84 6.08
CA MET A 21 6.40 -5.89 6.97
C MET A 21 7.64 -6.54 7.60
N PRO A 22 8.83 -5.89 7.57
CA PRO A 22 10.03 -6.40 8.22
C PRO A 22 9.81 -6.70 9.71
N ASN A 23 10.42 -7.77 10.21
CA ASN A 23 10.24 -8.19 11.60
C ASN A 23 10.64 -7.10 12.61
N SER A 24 11.68 -6.32 12.33
CA SER A 24 12.12 -5.20 13.15
C SER A 24 11.07 -4.09 13.27
N GLU A 25 10.38 -3.77 12.19
CA GLU A 25 9.29 -2.80 12.19
C GLU A 25 8.07 -3.33 12.96
N GLN A 26 7.75 -4.61 12.79
CA GLN A 26 6.69 -5.27 13.55
C GLN A 26 6.93 -5.21 15.06
N VAL A 27 8.19 -5.51 15.48
CA VAL A 27 8.60 -5.42 16.89
C VAL A 27 8.47 -3.99 17.41
N ARG A 28 8.97 -3.02 16.65
CA ARG A 28 8.91 -1.59 17.01
C ARG A 28 7.46 -1.12 17.16
N LEU A 29 6.57 -1.48 16.25
CA LEU A 29 5.14 -1.14 16.31
C LEU A 29 4.51 -1.64 17.61
N ARG A 30 4.76 -2.90 17.96
CA ARG A 30 4.19 -3.51 19.17
C ARG A 30 4.82 -2.98 20.44
N GLN A 31 6.10 -2.64 20.42
CA GLN A 31 6.76 -1.99 21.55
C GLN A 31 6.16 -0.60 21.82
N LEU A 32 5.99 0.22 20.77
CA LEU A 32 5.36 1.53 20.90
C LEU A 32 3.92 1.44 21.43
N ALA A 33 3.15 0.43 20.99
CA ALA A 33 1.82 0.17 21.51
C ALA A 33 1.86 -0.22 23.01
N ARG A 34 2.78 -1.10 23.42
CA ARG A 34 2.99 -1.48 24.83
C ARG A 34 3.33 -0.26 25.68
N ASP A 35 4.23 0.59 25.20
CA ASP A 35 4.62 1.82 25.91
C ASP A 35 3.44 2.79 26.07
N ALA A 36 2.65 2.98 25.00
CA ALA A 36 1.44 3.81 25.05
C ALA A 36 0.41 3.28 26.07
N TYR A 37 0.14 1.97 26.08
CA TYR A 37 -0.76 1.35 27.05
C TYR A 37 -0.22 1.43 28.48
N SER A 38 1.10 1.35 28.67
CA SER A 38 1.74 1.52 29.97
C SER A 38 1.53 2.94 30.52
N LEU A 39 1.55 3.96 29.66
CA LEU A 39 1.22 5.34 30.05
C LEU A 39 -0.24 5.45 30.48
N MET A 40 -1.18 4.85 29.74
CA MET A 40 -2.60 4.84 30.14
C MET A 40 -2.82 4.22 31.53
N CYS A 41 -2.04 3.20 31.89
CA CYS A 41 -2.10 2.58 33.22
C CYS A 41 -1.56 3.51 34.30
N LYS A 42 -0.45 4.23 34.03
CA LYS A 42 0.16 5.20 34.98
C LYS A 42 -0.74 6.38 35.27
N ASP A 43 -1.45 6.88 34.28
CA ASP A 43 -2.37 8.02 34.41
C ASP A 43 -3.71 7.66 35.11
N GLY A 44 -3.84 6.42 35.59
CA GLY A 44 -5.04 5.97 36.31
C GLY A 44 -6.27 5.71 35.44
N VAL A 45 -6.11 5.80 34.09
CA VAL A 45 -7.19 5.49 33.13
C VAL A 45 -7.49 3.99 33.17
N GLN A 46 -6.49 3.16 33.42
CA GLN A 46 -6.64 1.72 33.59
C GLN A 46 -5.73 1.18 34.70
N ARG A 47 -6.30 0.30 35.57
CA ARG A 47 -5.55 -0.25 36.74
C ARG A 47 -4.70 -1.46 36.42
N ASN A 48 -5.01 -2.23 35.36
CA ASN A 48 -4.31 -3.45 35.01
C ASN A 48 -3.49 -3.24 33.74
N PRO A 49 -2.29 -3.85 33.62
CA PRO A 49 -1.51 -3.82 32.38
C PRO A 49 -2.31 -4.43 31.23
N ILE A 50 -2.10 -3.89 30.04
CA ILE A 50 -2.68 -4.38 28.78
C ILE A 50 -1.59 -5.17 28.05
N ASP A 51 -1.86 -6.43 27.79
CA ASP A 51 -0.94 -7.27 27.02
C ASP A 51 -1.07 -6.94 25.52
N VAL A 52 0.05 -6.80 24.84
CA VAL A 52 0.13 -6.71 23.38
C VAL A 52 0.39 -8.10 22.81
N CYS A 53 -0.39 -8.51 21.84
CA CYS A 53 -0.30 -9.81 21.17
C CYS A 53 -0.03 -9.63 19.66
N PRO A 54 0.96 -10.33 19.07
CA PRO A 54 1.98 -11.11 19.80
C PRO A 54 2.88 -10.18 20.61
N ALA A 55 3.53 -10.73 21.64
CA ALA A 55 4.51 -9.96 22.39
C ALA A 55 5.69 -9.58 21.47
N PRO A 56 6.29 -8.38 21.57
CA PRO A 56 7.45 -8.01 20.75
C PRO A 56 8.54 -9.08 20.79
N GLU A 57 8.81 -9.62 21.97
CA GLU A 57 9.84 -10.65 22.19
C GLU A 57 9.54 -11.99 21.50
N SER A 58 8.26 -12.33 21.31
CA SER A 58 7.88 -13.58 20.65
C SER A 58 8.09 -13.57 19.13
N ILE A 59 8.14 -12.38 18.53
CA ILE A 59 8.45 -12.21 17.10
C ILE A 59 9.97 -12.24 16.89
N GLU A 60 10.71 -11.69 17.83
CA GLU A 60 12.17 -11.69 17.80
C GLU A 60 12.77 -13.07 18.11
N ALA A 61 12.07 -13.88 18.91
CA ALA A 61 12.56 -15.18 19.30
C ALA A 61 12.78 -16.10 18.09
N GLN A 62 13.93 -16.77 18.03
CA GLN A 62 14.13 -17.90 17.11
C GLN A 62 12.92 -18.84 17.20
N PRO A 63 12.65 -19.64 16.16
CA PRO A 63 11.55 -20.61 16.17
C PRO A 63 11.65 -21.67 17.30
N ILE A 64 12.49 -21.41 18.29
CA ILE A 64 12.75 -22.26 19.41
C ILE A 64 12.42 -21.48 20.67
N TYR A 65 11.20 -21.76 21.23
CA TYR A 65 10.94 -21.65 22.67
C TYR A 65 10.45 -20.29 23.21
N ASN A 66 9.16 -20.02 23.05
CA ASN A 66 8.38 -19.52 24.18
C ASN A 66 8.21 -20.68 25.20
N ILE A 67 7.59 -20.44 26.34
CA ILE A 67 7.36 -21.43 27.43
C ILE A 67 6.78 -22.78 26.92
N ASN A 68 6.25 -22.82 25.68
CA ASN A 68 5.69 -23.98 25.00
C ASN A 68 6.44 -24.39 23.72
N GLY A 69 7.55 -23.76 23.40
CA GLY A 69 8.38 -24.13 22.25
C GLY A 69 7.99 -23.55 20.90
N TRP A 70 7.10 -22.56 20.82
CA TRP A 70 6.58 -22.05 19.57
C TRP A 70 6.78 -20.53 19.46
N ARG A 71 7.15 -20.08 18.25
CA ARG A 71 7.05 -18.68 17.86
C ARG A 71 5.59 -18.34 17.65
N ASP A 72 5.14 -17.19 18.15
CA ASP A 72 3.78 -16.73 17.89
C ASP A 72 3.62 -16.30 16.42
N TRP A 73 2.44 -16.54 15.85
CA TRP A 73 2.08 -15.97 14.57
C TRP A 73 2.08 -14.44 14.64
N SER A 74 2.61 -13.78 13.59
CA SER A 74 2.73 -12.33 13.53
C SER A 74 1.42 -11.57 13.29
N TYR A 75 0.30 -12.29 13.10
CA TYR A 75 -1.02 -11.73 12.76
C TYR A 75 -0.97 -10.86 11.50
N ASP A 76 -0.39 -11.40 10.44
CA ASP A 76 -0.37 -10.73 9.14
C ASP A 76 -1.77 -10.54 8.57
N GLU A 77 -1.98 -9.41 7.89
CA GLU A 77 -3.28 -8.96 7.44
C GLU A 77 -3.92 -9.90 6.42
N ALA A 78 -3.13 -10.43 5.49
CA ALA A 78 -3.66 -11.29 4.44
C ALA A 78 -4.13 -12.65 4.97
N THR A 79 -3.38 -13.28 5.89
CA THR A 79 -3.85 -14.51 6.55
C THR A 79 -5.07 -14.23 7.42
N ALA A 80 -5.10 -13.10 8.12
CA ALA A 80 -6.29 -12.72 8.90
C ALA A 80 -7.55 -12.64 8.02
N CYS A 81 -7.45 -12.07 6.82
CA CYS A 81 -8.57 -12.07 5.87
C CYS A 81 -9.01 -13.50 5.49
N GLN A 82 -8.06 -14.41 5.23
CA GLN A 82 -8.37 -15.81 4.91
C GLN A 82 -9.10 -16.53 6.04
N LEU A 83 -8.74 -16.21 7.30
CA LEU A 83 -9.38 -16.82 8.47
C LEU A 83 -10.85 -16.43 8.61
N VAL A 84 -11.25 -15.23 8.19
CA VAL A 84 -12.67 -14.82 8.18
C VAL A 84 -13.47 -15.72 7.24
N TYR A 85 -12.97 -15.94 6.03
CA TYR A 85 -13.60 -16.84 5.04
C TYR A 85 -13.65 -18.27 5.56
N LEU A 86 -12.52 -18.84 5.98
CA LEU A 86 -12.46 -20.21 6.48
C LEU A 86 -13.40 -20.45 7.66
N PHE A 87 -13.42 -19.51 8.60
CA PHE A 87 -14.30 -19.61 9.76
C PHE A 87 -15.77 -19.55 9.35
N ALA A 88 -16.15 -18.64 8.45
CA ALA A 88 -17.51 -18.54 7.94
C ALA A 88 -17.93 -19.82 7.21
N GLU A 89 -17.11 -20.36 6.31
CA GLU A 89 -17.40 -21.61 5.61
C GLU A 89 -17.58 -22.77 6.62
N VAL A 90 -16.60 -22.98 7.49
CA VAL A 90 -16.63 -24.10 8.44
C VAL A 90 -17.82 -24.01 9.37
N GLN A 91 -18.11 -22.84 9.95
CA GLN A 91 -19.17 -22.70 10.95
C GLN A 91 -20.57 -22.62 10.34
N GLU A 92 -20.77 -21.80 9.30
CA GLU A 92 -22.10 -21.54 8.75
C GLU A 92 -22.53 -22.59 7.72
N ARG A 93 -21.60 -23.09 6.88
CA ARG A 93 -21.95 -23.99 5.78
C ARG A 93 -21.69 -25.46 6.06
N TYR A 94 -20.65 -25.72 6.86
CA TYR A 94 -20.23 -27.10 7.19
C TYR A 94 -20.48 -27.50 8.66
N GLY A 95 -21.20 -26.66 9.43
CA GLY A 95 -21.62 -26.99 10.81
C GLY A 95 -20.47 -27.26 11.79
N GLY A 96 -19.29 -26.67 11.56
CA GLY A 96 -18.08 -26.87 12.36
C GLY A 96 -17.19 -28.02 11.89
N ASP A 97 -17.49 -28.64 10.73
CA ASP A 97 -16.68 -29.70 10.14
C ASP A 97 -15.76 -29.20 9.03
N ALA A 98 -14.54 -28.84 9.40
CA ALA A 98 -13.51 -28.37 8.47
C ALA A 98 -13.09 -29.48 7.46
N ARG A 99 -13.18 -30.76 7.85
CA ARG A 99 -12.82 -31.89 6.96
C ARG A 99 -13.71 -31.91 5.73
N SER A 100 -15.02 -31.81 5.91
CA SER A 100 -15.96 -31.75 4.80
C SER A 100 -15.70 -30.59 3.85
N LEU A 101 -15.30 -29.45 4.34
CA LEU A 101 -14.88 -28.32 3.49
C LEU A 101 -13.68 -28.71 2.63
N PHE A 102 -12.63 -29.29 3.23
CA PHE A 102 -11.40 -29.61 2.50
C PHE A 102 -11.58 -30.77 1.52
N ASP A 103 -12.38 -31.76 1.86
CA ASP A 103 -12.69 -32.90 0.96
C ASP A 103 -13.48 -32.46 -0.27
N LEU A 104 -14.35 -31.46 -0.13
CA LEU A 104 -15.21 -30.98 -1.23
C LEU A 104 -14.55 -29.88 -2.07
N ARG A 105 -13.73 -29.01 -1.47
CA ARG A 105 -13.17 -27.81 -2.12
C ARG A 105 -11.68 -27.91 -2.41
N GLY A 106 -10.97 -28.74 -1.66
CA GLY A 106 -9.54 -28.96 -1.78
C GLY A 106 -9.19 -30.14 -2.68
N LYS A 107 -7.90 -30.46 -2.71
CA LYS A 107 -7.33 -31.58 -3.48
C LYS A 107 -6.09 -32.14 -2.80
N PRO A 108 -5.65 -33.38 -3.14
CA PRO A 108 -4.34 -33.87 -2.75
C PRO A 108 -3.23 -33.04 -3.38
N ARG A 109 -2.15 -32.76 -2.61
CA ARG A 109 -0.99 -32.01 -3.09
C ARG A 109 0.31 -32.72 -2.73
N VAL A 110 1.14 -32.95 -3.74
CA VAL A 110 2.44 -33.62 -3.57
C VAL A 110 3.43 -32.78 -2.77
N ASP A 111 3.41 -31.47 -2.96
CA ASP A 111 4.26 -30.51 -2.25
C ASP A 111 3.90 -30.35 -0.76
N MET A 112 2.75 -30.87 -0.35
CA MET A 112 2.32 -30.96 1.05
C MET A 112 2.64 -32.31 1.69
N ALA A 113 3.23 -33.24 0.93
CA ALA A 113 3.64 -34.53 1.48
C ALA A 113 4.67 -34.34 2.62
N GLY A 114 4.49 -35.09 3.71
CA GLY A 114 5.36 -34.98 4.89
C GLY A 114 5.03 -33.83 5.85
N LYS A 115 4.06 -32.98 5.56
CA LYS A 115 3.57 -31.96 6.52
C LYS A 115 2.62 -32.52 7.58
N GLY A 116 2.30 -33.81 7.54
CA GLY A 116 1.45 -34.48 8.54
C GLY A 116 -0.04 -34.19 8.38
N PHE A 117 -0.47 -33.86 7.16
CA PHE A 117 -1.87 -33.66 6.85
C PHE A 117 -2.59 -34.98 6.58
N ASP A 118 -3.83 -35.04 7.01
CA ASP A 118 -4.76 -36.15 6.78
C ASP A 118 -5.81 -35.72 5.74
N GLY A 119 -5.72 -36.26 4.51
CA GLY A 119 -6.62 -35.99 3.43
C GLY A 119 -6.25 -34.83 2.50
N ASN A 120 -7.27 -34.20 1.93
CA ASN A 120 -7.12 -33.08 1.00
C ASN A 120 -6.67 -31.80 1.71
N VAL A 121 -5.99 -30.93 0.98
CA VAL A 121 -5.65 -29.58 1.40
C VAL A 121 -6.37 -28.56 0.53
N LEU A 122 -6.67 -27.40 1.09
CA LEU A 122 -7.29 -26.29 0.40
C LEU A 122 -6.28 -25.16 0.28
N THR A 123 -5.91 -24.79 -0.95
CA THR A 123 -4.98 -23.71 -1.21
C THR A 123 -5.74 -22.44 -1.53
N ILE A 124 -5.54 -21.41 -0.71
CA ILE A 124 -6.19 -20.12 -0.83
C ILE A 124 -5.14 -19.08 -1.21
N GLY A 125 -5.41 -18.32 -2.29
CA GLY A 125 -4.68 -17.11 -2.64
C GLY A 125 -5.52 -15.88 -2.29
N SER A 126 -5.07 -15.04 -1.38
CA SER A 126 -5.74 -13.78 -1.06
C SER A 126 -4.96 -12.59 -1.61
N ILE A 127 -5.67 -11.73 -2.33
CA ILE A 127 -5.20 -10.44 -2.81
C ILE A 127 -5.93 -9.37 -2.01
N ASP A 128 -5.20 -8.68 -1.15
CA ASP A 128 -5.74 -7.54 -0.39
C ASP A 128 -5.24 -6.24 -1.00
N VAL A 129 -6.10 -5.53 -1.71
CA VAL A 129 -5.79 -4.22 -2.29
C VAL A 129 -6.08 -3.15 -1.24
N GLY A 130 -5.03 -2.76 -0.53
CA GLY A 130 -5.09 -1.72 0.50
C GLY A 130 -5.06 -0.30 -0.09
N ALA A 131 -4.69 0.67 0.74
CA ALA A 131 -4.46 2.04 0.33
C ALA A 131 -3.09 2.17 -0.38
N GLY A 132 -2.01 1.85 0.33
CA GLY A 132 -0.62 2.01 -0.15
C GLY A 132 0.05 0.74 -0.64
N THR A 133 -0.46 -0.44 -0.29
CA THR A 133 0.07 -1.74 -0.70
C THR A 133 -1.03 -2.68 -1.16
N THR A 134 -0.65 -3.59 -2.05
CA THR A 134 -1.43 -4.79 -2.37
C THR A 134 -0.69 -5.99 -1.85
N ASP A 135 -1.30 -6.74 -0.95
CA ASP A 135 -0.71 -7.91 -0.34
C ASP A 135 -1.21 -9.19 -1.01
N LEU A 136 -0.28 -10.08 -1.35
CA LEU A 136 -0.59 -11.43 -1.82
C LEU A 136 -0.12 -12.45 -0.79
N MET A 137 -1.05 -13.30 -0.36
CA MET A 137 -0.77 -14.47 0.46
C MET A 137 -1.33 -15.70 -0.20
N ILE A 138 -0.47 -16.69 -0.45
CA ILE A 138 -0.88 -18.03 -0.91
C ILE A 138 -0.56 -19.01 0.21
N CYS A 139 -1.60 -19.62 0.76
CA CYS A 139 -1.50 -20.53 1.89
C CYS A 139 -2.30 -21.81 1.63
N SER A 140 -1.68 -22.96 1.89
CA SER A 140 -2.36 -24.25 1.89
C SER A 140 -2.79 -24.61 3.30
N TYR A 141 -4.06 -24.94 3.45
CA TYR A 141 -4.69 -25.36 4.70
C TYR A 141 -4.94 -26.84 4.67
N GLY A 142 -4.48 -27.55 5.69
CA GLY A 142 -4.73 -28.97 5.88
C GLY A 142 -5.18 -29.26 7.31
N ILE A 143 -5.67 -30.48 7.55
CA ILE A 143 -6.01 -30.95 8.88
C ILE A 143 -4.87 -31.86 9.35
N ASN A 144 -4.26 -31.54 10.48
CA ASN A 144 -3.22 -32.37 11.07
C ASN A 144 -3.79 -33.58 11.82
N ALA A 145 -2.91 -34.48 12.26
CA ALA A 145 -3.29 -35.73 12.92
C ALA A 145 -4.13 -35.56 14.20
N ILE A 146 -4.11 -34.37 14.81
CA ILE A 146 -4.91 -34.04 16.02
C ILE A 146 -6.17 -33.24 15.68
N GLY A 147 -6.55 -33.15 14.38
CA GLY A 147 -7.78 -32.51 13.94
C GLY A 147 -7.76 -31.00 13.91
N ARG A 148 -6.58 -30.35 13.93
CA ARG A 148 -6.47 -28.89 13.82
C ARG A 148 -6.21 -28.46 12.39
N VAL A 149 -6.85 -27.37 11.99
CA VAL A 149 -6.58 -26.69 10.72
C VAL A 149 -5.23 -26.01 10.81
N THR A 150 -4.33 -26.34 9.90
CA THR A 150 -2.93 -25.90 9.93
C THR A 150 -2.61 -25.19 8.62
N PRO A 151 -2.34 -23.87 8.64
CA PRO A 151 -1.85 -23.12 7.49
C PRO A 151 -0.38 -23.39 7.22
N VAL A 152 -0.04 -23.61 5.94
CA VAL A 152 1.34 -23.66 5.42
C VAL A 152 1.47 -22.58 4.35
N PRO A 153 2.26 -21.51 4.60
CA PRO A 153 2.47 -20.47 3.62
C PRO A 153 3.32 -20.99 2.47
N LEU A 154 2.88 -20.70 1.25
CA LEU A 154 3.60 -21.04 0.01
C LEU A 154 4.27 -19.82 -0.59
N PHE A 155 3.61 -18.67 -0.50
CA PHE A 155 4.11 -17.40 -0.99
C PHE A 155 3.44 -16.26 -0.22
N TRP A 156 4.20 -15.21 0.08
CA TRP A 156 3.70 -13.95 0.64
C TRP A 156 4.60 -12.80 0.20
N ASP A 157 3.99 -11.72 -0.29
CA ASP A 157 4.71 -10.47 -0.57
C ASP A 157 3.75 -9.28 -0.60
N SER A 158 4.30 -8.07 -0.56
CA SER A 158 3.58 -6.81 -0.68
C SER A 158 4.08 -6.04 -1.89
N PHE A 159 3.15 -5.52 -2.68
CA PHE A 159 3.40 -4.74 -3.88
C PHE A 159 3.03 -3.28 -3.60
N TYR A 160 3.89 -2.34 -4.01
CA TYR A 160 3.70 -0.90 -3.77
C TYR A 160 2.83 -0.25 -4.84
N LEU A 161 1.76 -0.92 -5.22
CA LEU A 161 0.77 -0.41 -6.15
C LEU A 161 -0.62 -0.77 -5.63
N ALA A 162 -1.44 0.25 -5.31
CA ALA A 162 -2.67 0.04 -4.58
C ALA A 162 -3.70 1.15 -4.81
N GLY A 163 -4.64 1.32 -3.87
CA GLY A 163 -5.73 2.29 -3.96
C GLY A 163 -5.27 3.75 -4.10
N ASP A 164 -4.17 4.11 -3.45
CA ASP A 164 -3.62 5.47 -3.51
C ASP A 164 -3.04 5.82 -4.88
N ASP A 165 -2.53 4.83 -5.63
CA ASP A 165 -2.09 5.02 -7.01
C ASP A 165 -3.26 5.21 -7.96
N ILE A 166 -4.35 4.47 -7.75
CA ILE A 166 -5.61 4.69 -8.45
C ILE A 166 -6.11 6.11 -8.18
N MET A 167 -6.15 6.49 -6.90
CA MET A 167 -6.58 7.83 -6.47
C MET A 167 -5.71 8.92 -7.10
N ARG A 168 -4.38 8.76 -7.06
CA ARG A 168 -3.41 9.67 -7.66
C ARG A 168 -3.65 9.84 -9.16
N SER A 169 -3.86 8.73 -9.87
CA SER A 169 -4.11 8.73 -11.31
C SER A 169 -5.40 9.48 -11.66
N ILE A 170 -6.47 9.27 -10.87
CA ILE A 170 -7.73 9.98 -11.03
C ILE A 170 -7.55 11.48 -10.80
N VAL A 171 -6.91 11.87 -9.70
CA VAL A 171 -6.65 13.29 -9.41
C VAL A 171 -5.85 13.92 -10.53
N GLN A 172 -4.72 13.33 -10.90
CA GLN A 172 -3.84 13.89 -11.92
C GLN A 172 -4.51 13.95 -13.29
N ASN A 173 -5.16 12.86 -13.73
CA ASN A 173 -5.62 12.72 -15.10
C ASN A 173 -7.07 13.16 -15.36
N LEU A 174 -7.93 13.17 -14.33
CA LEU A 174 -9.35 13.48 -14.50
C LEU A 174 -9.78 14.75 -13.77
N ILE A 175 -9.00 15.22 -12.77
CA ILE A 175 -9.31 16.44 -12.01
C ILE A 175 -8.37 17.58 -12.40
N LEU A 176 -7.06 17.35 -12.43
CA LEU A 176 -6.07 18.38 -12.76
C LEU A 176 -5.91 18.55 -14.28
N ASP A 177 -5.21 17.67 -14.98
CA ASP A 177 -5.04 17.77 -16.45
C ASP A 177 -4.41 16.56 -17.13
N GLY A 178 -3.91 15.60 -16.37
CA GLY A 178 -3.13 14.47 -16.91
C GLY A 178 -1.62 14.64 -16.82
N GLY A 179 -1.14 15.83 -16.45
CA GLY A 179 0.29 16.10 -16.22
C GLY A 179 1.18 16.10 -17.48
N ALA A 180 0.62 15.86 -18.67
CA ALA A 180 1.33 15.89 -19.94
C ALA A 180 1.00 17.17 -20.71
N ARG A 181 2.04 17.82 -21.23
CA ARG A 181 1.89 19.02 -22.05
C ARG A 181 1.13 18.68 -23.34
N GLY A 182 0.11 19.46 -23.69
CA GLY A 182 -0.71 19.26 -24.89
C GLY A 182 -1.83 18.21 -24.77
N ASP A 183 -1.93 17.49 -23.64
CA ASP A 183 -2.99 16.49 -23.40
C ASP A 183 -4.04 17.01 -22.40
N ILE A 184 -4.61 18.17 -22.71
CA ILE A 184 -5.60 18.81 -21.84
C ILE A 184 -6.95 18.12 -22.05
N LYS A 185 -7.44 17.48 -21.00
CA LYS A 185 -8.75 16.78 -21.01
C LYS A 185 -9.86 17.72 -20.61
N SER A 186 -10.99 17.66 -21.34
CA SER A 186 -12.20 18.42 -20.99
C SER A 186 -12.68 18.09 -19.57
N GLY A 187 -13.22 19.10 -18.86
CA GLY A 187 -13.73 18.93 -17.51
C GLY A 187 -12.65 18.85 -16.42
N THR A 188 -11.43 19.34 -16.69
CA THR A 188 -10.32 19.43 -15.72
C THR A 188 -10.02 20.88 -15.35
N ILE A 189 -9.28 21.10 -14.26
CA ILE A 189 -8.82 22.44 -13.86
C ILE A 189 -8.03 23.10 -15.01
N SER A 190 -7.12 22.37 -15.63
CA SER A 190 -6.30 22.86 -16.74
C SER A 190 -7.16 23.28 -17.94
N SER A 191 -8.20 22.51 -18.28
CA SER A 191 -9.09 22.86 -19.40
C SER A 191 -9.87 24.16 -19.15
N VAL A 192 -10.36 24.35 -17.93
CA VAL A 192 -11.05 25.59 -17.53
C VAL A 192 -10.09 26.78 -17.55
N LEU A 193 -8.87 26.59 -17.01
CA LEU A 193 -7.81 27.61 -17.05
C LEU A 193 -7.49 28.01 -18.49
N GLN A 194 -7.22 27.06 -19.38
CA GLN A 194 -6.88 27.31 -20.77
C GLN A 194 -8.03 28.04 -21.51
N ALA A 195 -9.27 27.63 -21.29
CA ALA A 195 -10.42 28.30 -21.90
C ALA A 195 -10.52 29.78 -21.46
N ARG A 196 -10.28 30.05 -20.17
CA ARG A 196 -10.27 31.42 -19.64
C ARG A 196 -9.10 32.25 -20.15
N LEU A 197 -7.89 31.70 -20.21
CA LEU A 197 -6.72 32.38 -20.73
C LEU A 197 -6.90 32.76 -22.21
N LYS A 198 -7.54 31.91 -23.03
CA LYS A 198 -7.83 32.19 -24.45
C LYS A 198 -8.79 33.37 -24.65
N THR A 199 -9.64 33.65 -23.67
CA THR A 199 -10.62 34.77 -23.74
C THR A 199 -10.11 36.07 -23.13
N MET A 200 -8.90 36.07 -22.52
CA MET A 200 -8.32 37.26 -21.91
C MET A 200 -7.85 38.28 -22.96
N THR A 201 -8.10 39.55 -22.65
CA THR A 201 -7.58 40.68 -23.46
C THR A 201 -6.11 40.98 -23.15
N ASN A 202 -5.46 41.77 -24.01
CA ASN A 202 -4.07 42.21 -23.77
C ASN A 202 -3.94 43.00 -22.47
N GLU A 203 -4.89 43.86 -22.15
CA GLU A 203 -4.93 44.66 -20.93
C GLU A 203 -4.96 43.76 -19.67
N GLN A 204 -5.69 42.66 -19.74
CA GLN A 204 -5.74 41.70 -18.65
C GLN A 204 -4.42 40.93 -18.49
N PHE A 205 -3.73 40.61 -19.59
CA PHE A 205 -2.38 40.03 -19.52
C PHE A 205 -1.34 41.03 -18.98
N GLU A 206 -1.43 42.32 -19.38
CA GLU A 206 -0.55 43.38 -18.82
C GLU A 206 -0.77 43.54 -17.31
N GLN A 207 -2.01 43.53 -16.84
CA GLN A 207 -2.31 43.54 -15.40
C GLN A 207 -1.68 42.35 -14.67
N ARG A 208 -1.77 41.13 -15.24
CA ARG A 208 -1.12 39.95 -14.69
C ARG A 208 0.40 40.07 -14.70
N LEU A 209 0.99 40.58 -15.76
CA LEU A 209 2.44 40.84 -15.86
C LEU A 209 2.93 41.75 -14.74
N ASN A 210 2.17 42.81 -14.41
CA ASN A 210 2.49 43.74 -13.34
C ASN A 210 2.36 43.15 -11.93
N ASN A 211 1.51 42.13 -11.78
CA ASN A 211 1.17 41.50 -10.50
C ASN A 211 2.00 40.24 -10.19
N THR A 212 2.71 39.67 -11.18
CA THR A 212 3.54 38.47 -10.97
C THR A 212 5.01 38.82 -10.87
N ASN A 213 5.70 38.23 -9.86
CA ASN A 213 7.15 38.33 -9.69
C ASN A 213 7.87 37.05 -10.16
N ILE A 214 7.14 36.07 -10.67
CA ILE A 214 7.71 34.78 -11.11
C ILE A 214 8.22 34.97 -12.54
N GLU A 215 9.54 34.85 -12.72
CA GLU A 215 10.21 35.16 -13.99
C GLU A 215 9.72 34.32 -15.16
N SER A 216 9.50 32.99 -14.98
CA SER A 216 8.95 32.14 -16.04
C SER A 216 7.57 32.61 -16.51
N GLN A 217 6.68 32.93 -15.58
CA GLN A 217 5.35 33.44 -15.88
C GLN A 217 5.41 34.80 -16.60
N ARG A 218 6.33 35.68 -16.19
CA ARG A 218 6.56 36.97 -16.87
C ARG A 218 6.97 36.77 -18.32
N ILE A 219 7.92 35.88 -18.58
CA ILE A 219 8.37 35.53 -19.93
C ILE A 219 7.21 35.04 -20.78
N ASP A 220 6.39 34.12 -20.26
CA ASP A 220 5.25 33.58 -21.00
C ASP A 220 4.19 34.67 -21.31
N ILE A 221 3.90 35.55 -20.36
CA ILE A 221 2.97 36.67 -20.60
C ILE A 221 3.53 37.62 -21.66
N VAL A 222 4.81 37.93 -21.63
CA VAL A 222 5.47 38.77 -22.67
C VAL A 222 5.38 38.08 -24.04
N ASN A 223 5.57 36.77 -24.12
CA ASN A 223 5.40 36.01 -25.36
C ASN A 223 3.97 36.05 -25.90
N ILE A 224 2.96 36.00 -25.01
CA ILE A 224 1.54 36.16 -25.39
C ILE A 224 1.29 37.55 -25.98
N LEU A 225 1.78 38.60 -25.32
CA LEU A 225 1.58 40.00 -25.75
C LEU A 225 2.31 40.33 -27.05
N ARG A 226 3.43 39.66 -27.34
CA ARG A 226 4.27 39.87 -28.54
C ARG A 226 3.97 38.89 -29.68
N ALA A 227 3.04 37.98 -29.50
CA ALA A 227 2.72 36.98 -30.52
C ALA A 227 2.29 37.64 -31.85
N SER A 228 2.94 37.25 -32.94
CA SER A 228 2.70 37.80 -34.28
C SER A 228 1.59 37.06 -35.06
N SER A 229 1.16 35.91 -34.55
CA SER A 229 0.09 35.11 -35.15
C SER A 229 -0.80 34.49 -34.06
N ASP A 230 -2.03 34.09 -34.43
CA ASP A 230 -2.93 33.38 -33.53
C ASP A 230 -2.35 32.04 -33.07
N GLU A 231 -1.60 31.37 -33.93
CA GLU A 231 -0.94 30.11 -33.59
C GLU A 231 0.17 30.32 -32.53
N SER A 232 1.04 31.32 -32.72
CA SER A 232 2.09 31.64 -31.75
C SER A 232 1.49 32.09 -30.40
N ARG A 233 0.39 32.83 -30.44
CA ARG A 233 -0.36 33.25 -29.25
C ARG A 233 -0.98 32.05 -28.53
N ALA A 234 -1.58 31.11 -29.25
CA ALA A 234 -2.16 29.89 -28.66
C ALA A 234 -1.10 29.05 -27.94
N VAL A 235 0.07 28.86 -28.55
CA VAL A 235 1.21 28.15 -27.91
C VAL A 235 1.72 28.88 -26.67
N ALA A 236 1.82 30.21 -26.72
CA ALA A 236 2.25 30.99 -25.55
C ALA A 236 1.24 30.92 -24.40
N ILE A 237 -0.05 30.93 -24.68
CA ILE A 237 -1.14 30.75 -23.70
C ILE A 237 -1.06 29.35 -23.07
N GLU A 238 -0.85 28.32 -23.88
CA GLU A 238 -0.71 26.95 -23.39
C GLU A 238 0.47 26.83 -22.43
N ASN A 239 1.63 27.40 -22.79
CA ASN A 239 2.81 27.43 -21.96
C ASN A 239 2.56 28.12 -20.62
N TYR A 240 1.93 29.29 -20.65
CA TYR A 240 1.60 30.04 -19.45
C TYR A 240 0.66 29.27 -18.51
N GLY A 241 -0.39 28.65 -19.08
CA GLY A 241 -1.31 27.81 -18.31
C GLY A 241 -0.60 26.61 -17.68
N TYR A 242 0.33 25.99 -18.41
CA TYR A 242 1.15 24.90 -17.88
C TYR A 242 2.05 25.36 -16.73
N ASP A 243 2.70 26.52 -16.84
CA ASP A 243 3.55 27.08 -15.77
C ASP A 243 2.72 27.39 -14.50
N LEU A 244 1.50 27.90 -14.66
CA LEU A 244 0.58 28.12 -13.53
C LEU A 244 0.23 26.80 -12.81
N MET A 245 -0.06 25.74 -13.57
CA MET A 245 -0.33 24.42 -13.02
C MET A 245 0.91 23.81 -12.36
N PHE A 246 2.09 23.97 -12.98
CA PHE A 246 3.36 23.49 -12.44
C PHE A 246 3.70 24.19 -11.12
N ASP A 247 3.57 25.52 -11.05
CA ASP A 247 3.89 26.28 -9.84
C ASP A 247 2.94 25.92 -8.67
N TYR A 248 1.70 25.55 -8.96
CA TYR A 248 0.73 25.19 -7.92
C TYR A 248 0.86 23.71 -7.49
N PHE A 249 0.95 22.77 -8.45
CA PHE A 249 0.83 21.33 -8.21
C PHE A 249 2.12 20.54 -8.44
N GLY A 250 3.14 21.12 -9.06
CA GLY A 250 4.33 20.41 -9.56
C GLY A 250 5.38 20.06 -8.50
N GLY A 251 5.14 20.39 -7.25
CA GLY A 251 6.09 20.13 -6.17
C GLY A 251 6.80 21.38 -5.66
N ASP A 252 7.86 21.17 -4.88
CA ASP A 252 8.61 22.29 -4.30
C ASP A 252 9.52 22.94 -5.35
N THR A 253 9.33 24.23 -5.56
CA THR A 253 10.15 25.07 -6.42
C THR A 253 10.77 26.20 -5.60
N ALA A 254 11.77 26.89 -6.16
CA ALA A 254 12.36 28.09 -5.54
C ALA A 254 11.34 29.22 -5.32
N ASN A 255 10.20 29.16 -6.02
CA ASN A 255 9.15 30.18 -5.97
C ASN A 255 8.06 29.87 -4.93
N ASN A 256 8.06 28.66 -4.33
CA ASN A 256 7.05 28.26 -3.38
C ASN A 256 7.39 28.74 -1.96
N SER A 257 6.51 29.55 -1.39
CA SER A 257 6.54 29.88 0.04
C SER A 257 6.00 28.73 0.89
N ASP A 258 6.24 28.78 2.21
CA ASP A 258 5.64 27.81 3.15
C ASP A 258 4.11 27.85 3.12
N LYS A 259 3.53 29.03 2.84
CA LYS A 259 2.09 29.19 2.65
C LYS A 259 1.60 28.44 1.41
N ASP A 260 2.34 28.52 0.28
CA ASP A 260 1.96 27.84 -0.96
C ASP A 260 2.04 26.32 -0.78
N ARG A 261 3.10 25.81 -0.13
CA ARG A 261 3.24 24.38 0.22
C ARG A 261 2.07 23.91 1.07
N ARG A 262 1.72 24.66 2.12
CA ARG A 262 0.58 24.33 2.97
C ARG A 262 -0.74 24.35 2.19
N CYS A 263 -0.97 25.36 1.37
CA CYS A 263 -2.17 25.44 0.54
C CYS A 263 -2.26 24.26 -0.44
N ARG A 264 -1.15 23.80 -1.02
CA ARG A 264 -1.11 22.62 -1.90
C ARG A 264 -1.49 21.34 -1.15
N VAL A 265 -0.91 21.11 0.03
CA VAL A 265 -1.24 19.95 0.89
C VAL A 265 -2.71 19.96 1.28
N ASP A 266 -3.19 21.10 1.76
CA ASP A 266 -4.58 21.25 2.18
C ASP A 266 -5.55 21.17 1.00
N PHE A 267 -5.17 21.66 -0.19
CA PHE A 267 -5.94 21.49 -1.43
C PHE A 267 -6.09 20.02 -1.79
N ASN A 268 -5.01 19.25 -1.68
CA ASN A 268 -5.08 17.82 -1.96
C ASN A 268 -6.03 17.11 -1.00
N SER A 269 -5.89 17.32 0.30
CA SER A 269 -6.68 16.64 1.33
C SER A 269 -8.14 17.10 1.38
N GLN A 270 -8.42 18.40 1.18
CA GLN A 270 -9.77 18.95 1.31
C GLN A 270 -10.53 19.05 0.01
N ILE A 271 -9.86 18.95 -1.14
CA ILE A 271 -10.48 19.16 -2.46
C ILE A 271 -10.25 17.98 -3.40
N SER A 272 -8.99 17.71 -3.78
CA SER A 272 -8.68 16.70 -4.81
C SER A 272 -9.14 15.30 -4.43
N VAL A 273 -8.76 14.85 -3.24
CA VAL A 273 -9.11 13.53 -2.72
C VAL A 273 -10.62 13.36 -2.51
N PRO A 274 -11.37 14.33 -1.95
CA PRO A 274 -12.83 14.26 -1.90
C PRO A 274 -13.52 14.15 -3.25
N ILE A 275 -13.07 14.88 -4.28
CA ILE A 275 -13.65 14.78 -5.64
C ILE A 275 -13.38 13.39 -6.23
N ALA A 276 -12.14 12.92 -6.15
CA ALA A 276 -11.79 11.60 -6.65
C ALA A 276 -12.53 10.48 -5.91
N SER A 277 -12.69 10.61 -4.59
CA SER A 277 -13.47 9.67 -3.77
C SER A 277 -14.94 9.65 -4.18
N TYR A 278 -15.52 10.82 -4.47
CA TYR A 278 -16.89 10.92 -4.97
C TYR A 278 -17.05 10.26 -6.34
N MET A 279 -16.10 10.46 -7.26
CA MET A 279 -16.10 9.79 -8.57
C MET A 279 -15.99 8.26 -8.41
N LEU A 280 -15.13 7.76 -7.51
CA LEU A 280 -14.99 6.33 -7.23
C LEU A 280 -16.26 5.75 -6.59
N GLN A 281 -16.94 6.51 -5.72
CA GLN A 281 -18.23 6.10 -5.17
C GLN A 281 -19.29 5.96 -6.25
N LEU A 282 -19.44 6.97 -7.14
CA LEU A 282 -20.36 6.90 -8.27
C LEU A 282 -20.09 5.67 -9.15
N PHE A 283 -18.80 5.35 -9.35
CA PHE A 283 -18.38 4.20 -10.14
C PHE A 283 -18.71 2.87 -9.45
N SER A 284 -18.43 2.76 -8.17
CA SER A 284 -18.79 1.57 -7.35
C SER A 284 -20.31 1.35 -7.31
N ASP A 285 -21.09 2.44 -7.28
CA ASP A 285 -22.55 2.42 -7.27
C ASP A 285 -23.15 2.25 -8.68
N ASN A 286 -22.32 2.01 -9.70
CA ASN A 286 -22.71 1.85 -11.11
C ASN A 286 -23.58 2.99 -11.64
N ARG A 287 -23.25 4.23 -11.28
CA ARG A 287 -23.98 5.41 -11.72
C ARG A 287 -23.65 5.77 -13.16
N ALA A 288 -24.67 6.27 -13.88
CA ALA A 288 -24.49 6.77 -15.23
C ALA A 288 -23.59 8.01 -15.28
N GLN A 289 -23.06 8.29 -16.48
CA GLN A 289 -22.28 9.52 -16.72
C GLN A 289 -23.06 10.77 -16.31
N ARG A 290 -22.34 11.73 -15.73
CA ARG A 290 -22.91 13.03 -15.33
C ARG A 290 -21.83 14.08 -15.15
N ASP A 291 -22.25 15.32 -15.06
CA ASP A 291 -21.39 16.40 -14.61
C ASP A 291 -21.47 16.52 -13.09
N ILE A 292 -20.35 16.85 -12.47
CA ILE A 292 -20.18 17.00 -11.02
C ILE A 292 -19.87 18.47 -10.76
N SER A 293 -20.73 19.13 -10.00
CA SER A 293 -20.54 20.51 -9.53
C SER A 293 -19.85 20.52 -8.16
N PHE A 294 -19.38 21.70 -7.76
CA PHE A 294 -18.85 21.94 -6.42
C PHE A 294 -19.82 21.48 -5.31
N ASN A 295 -21.10 21.79 -5.45
CA ASN A 295 -22.09 21.43 -4.44
C ASN A 295 -22.39 19.94 -4.36
N ASP A 296 -22.20 19.17 -5.45
CA ASP A 296 -22.36 17.71 -5.38
C ASP A 296 -21.39 17.06 -4.40
N VAL A 297 -20.17 17.61 -4.28
CA VAL A 297 -19.11 17.09 -3.42
C VAL A 297 -19.10 17.76 -2.05
N PHE A 298 -19.26 19.09 -2.02
CA PHE A 298 -18.94 19.92 -0.84
C PHE A 298 -20.17 20.49 -0.12
N ALA A 299 -21.39 20.06 -0.44
CA ALA A 299 -22.60 20.57 0.22
C ALA A 299 -22.57 20.40 1.75
N LYS A 300 -21.99 19.30 2.26
CA LYS A 300 -21.93 19.00 3.70
C LYS A 300 -20.68 19.55 4.36
N HIS A 301 -19.54 19.51 3.68
CA HIS A 301 -18.22 19.88 4.20
C HIS A 301 -17.48 20.73 3.18
N LYS A 302 -17.59 22.05 3.34
CA LYS A 302 -16.92 23.00 2.46
C LYS A 302 -15.43 23.06 2.76
N PRO A 303 -14.55 23.15 1.72
CA PRO A 303 -13.14 23.43 1.91
C PRO A 303 -12.93 24.77 2.64
N ALA A 304 -11.80 24.90 3.30
CA ALA A 304 -11.45 26.11 4.02
C ALA A 304 -11.39 27.32 3.06
N LYS A 305 -11.97 28.45 3.47
CA LYS A 305 -12.05 29.66 2.64
C LYS A 305 -10.69 30.11 2.11
N TYR A 306 -9.65 30.06 2.93
CA TYR A 306 -8.30 30.48 2.51
C TYR A 306 -7.75 29.70 1.32
N LEU A 307 -8.14 28.40 1.16
CA LEU A 307 -7.75 27.58 0.01
C LEU A 307 -8.45 28.06 -1.27
N LEU A 308 -9.74 28.36 -1.19
CA LEU A 308 -10.51 28.87 -2.32
C LEU A 308 -10.02 30.25 -2.75
N ASP A 309 -9.70 31.11 -1.78
CA ASP A 309 -9.10 32.42 -2.03
C ASP A 309 -7.70 32.30 -2.64
N HIS A 310 -6.86 31.38 -2.14
CA HIS A 310 -5.52 31.12 -2.68
C HIS A 310 -5.59 30.62 -4.13
N PHE A 311 -6.46 29.67 -4.41
CA PHE A 311 -6.72 29.16 -5.76
C PHE A 311 -7.15 30.28 -6.71
N ARG A 312 -8.14 31.10 -6.28
CA ARG A 312 -8.62 32.23 -7.07
C ARG A 312 -7.54 33.23 -7.38
N ASN A 313 -6.70 33.57 -6.40
CA ASN A 313 -5.59 34.51 -6.57
C ASN A 313 -4.55 33.98 -7.55
N HIS A 314 -4.25 32.68 -7.52
CA HIS A 314 -3.26 32.07 -8.40
C HIS A 314 -3.78 31.90 -9.83
N PHE A 315 -4.96 31.33 -10.01
CA PHE A 315 -5.51 31.00 -11.33
C PHE A 315 -6.38 32.11 -11.93
N GLY A 316 -6.93 33.02 -11.13
CA GLY A 316 -7.76 34.15 -11.56
C GLY A 316 -9.22 33.80 -11.79
N PHE A 317 -9.71 32.68 -11.28
CA PHE A 317 -11.12 32.28 -11.31
C PHE A 317 -11.52 31.50 -10.06
N SER A 318 -12.83 31.42 -9.82
CA SER A 318 -13.35 30.72 -8.64
C SER A 318 -13.33 29.22 -8.86
N PHE A 319 -12.87 28.48 -7.83
CA PHE A 319 -12.86 27.02 -7.84
C PHE A 319 -14.30 26.46 -7.95
N GLU A 320 -15.25 27.14 -7.36
CA GLU A 320 -16.68 26.76 -7.36
C GLU A 320 -17.30 26.76 -8.76
N ASP A 321 -16.68 27.45 -9.73
CA ASP A 321 -17.16 27.50 -11.12
C ASP A 321 -16.78 26.27 -11.95
N ILE A 322 -15.96 25.36 -11.41
CA ILE A 322 -15.48 24.20 -12.14
C ILE A 322 -16.54 23.11 -12.15
N ILE A 323 -16.78 22.55 -13.33
CA ILE A 323 -17.63 21.39 -13.54
C ILE A 323 -16.74 20.23 -14.04
N TRP A 324 -16.71 19.13 -13.28
CA TRP A 324 -15.99 17.93 -13.67
C TRP A 324 -16.88 16.97 -14.41
N GLU A 325 -16.32 16.32 -15.41
CA GLU A 325 -17.02 15.28 -16.15
C GLU A 325 -16.79 13.92 -15.49
N TYR A 326 -17.84 13.32 -14.91
CA TYR A 326 -17.83 11.92 -14.56
C TYR A 326 -18.21 11.07 -15.77
N ARG A 327 -17.26 10.25 -16.25
CA ARG A 327 -17.42 9.29 -17.34
C ARG A 327 -16.90 7.93 -16.85
N PRO A 328 -17.77 6.94 -16.61
CA PRO A 328 -17.37 5.62 -16.08
C PRO A 328 -16.29 4.95 -16.92
N GLU A 329 -16.36 5.07 -18.25
CA GLU A 329 -15.38 4.50 -19.16
C GLU A 329 -13.98 5.13 -19.04
N LYS A 330 -13.90 6.45 -18.81
CA LYS A 330 -12.62 7.14 -18.55
C LYS A 330 -12.01 6.68 -17.23
N LEU A 331 -12.84 6.57 -16.19
CA LEU A 331 -12.42 6.09 -14.87
C LEU A 331 -11.94 4.64 -14.93
N ALA A 332 -12.71 3.76 -15.59
CA ALA A 332 -12.32 2.37 -15.79
C ALA A 332 -11.00 2.24 -16.56
N LYS A 333 -10.78 3.12 -17.55
CA LYS A 333 -9.51 3.16 -18.31
C LYS A 333 -8.32 3.52 -17.41
N GLU A 334 -8.46 4.53 -16.55
CA GLU A 334 -7.39 4.91 -15.61
C GLU A 334 -7.10 3.77 -14.60
N ILE A 335 -8.13 3.15 -14.02
CA ILE A 335 -7.98 2.01 -13.11
C ILE A 335 -7.22 0.87 -13.81
N ARG A 336 -7.65 0.47 -15.03
CA ARG A 336 -6.99 -0.60 -15.78
C ARG A 336 -5.55 -0.24 -16.13
N LYS A 337 -5.27 1.00 -16.53
CA LYS A 337 -3.92 1.47 -16.86
C LYS A 337 -2.94 1.26 -15.70
N ILE A 338 -3.37 1.60 -14.50
CA ILE A 338 -2.55 1.50 -13.29
C ILE A 338 -2.41 0.05 -12.84
N MET A 339 -3.52 -0.70 -12.78
CA MET A 339 -3.55 -2.00 -12.13
C MET A 339 -3.18 -3.18 -13.04
N THR A 340 -3.11 -3.00 -14.38
CA THR A 340 -2.81 -4.10 -15.31
C THR A 340 -1.50 -4.83 -14.99
N PRO A 341 -0.35 -4.14 -14.80
CA PRO A 341 0.91 -4.84 -14.55
C PRO A 341 0.87 -5.70 -13.29
N LEU A 342 0.23 -5.19 -12.24
CA LEU A 342 0.09 -5.91 -10.98
C LEU A 342 -0.83 -7.12 -11.14
N MET A 343 -2.02 -6.96 -11.73
CA MET A 343 -2.97 -8.06 -11.90
C MET A 343 -2.39 -9.20 -12.75
N GLU A 344 -1.57 -8.87 -13.75
CA GLU A 344 -0.86 -9.86 -14.54
C GLU A 344 0.15 -10.65 -13.70
N GLN A 345 0.98 -9.97 -12.91
CA GLN A 345 1.96 -10.61 -12.03
C GLN A 345 1.30 -11.51 -10.98
N LEU A 346 0.25 -11.01 -10.31
CA LEU A 346 -0.49 -11.78 -9.30
C LEU A 346 -1.14 -13.02 -9.91
N SER A 347 -1.70 -12.91 -11.13
CA SER A 347 -2.32 -14.03 -11.84
C SER A 347 -1.31 -15.13 -12.17
N ILE A 348 -0.10 -14.77 -12.60
CA ILE A 348 0.98 -15.73 -12.87
C ILE A 348 1.37 -16.47 -11.58
N LEU A 349 1.50 -15.76 -10.46
CA LEU A 349 1.81 -16.38 -9.17
C LEU A 349 0.70 -17.33 -8.72
N LEU A 350 -0.57 -16.92 -8.79
CA LEU A 350 -1.70 -17.79 -8.43
C LEU A 350 -1.74 -19.08 -9.28
N HIS A 351 -1.43 -18.97 -10.58
CA HIS A 351 -1.33 -20.14 -11.47
C HIS A 351 -0.17 -21.06 -11.10
N ALA A 352 1.00 -20.47 -10.80
CA ALA A 352 2.20 -21.24 -10.46
C ALA A 352 2.02 -22.09 -9.19
N PHE A 353 1.21 -21.61 -8.24
CA PHE A 353 0.91 -22.32 -7.01
C PHE A 353 -0.38 -23.18 -7.06
N ASP A 354 -1.05 -23.25 -8.21
CA ASP A 354 -2.26 -24.08 -8.41
C ASP A 354 -3.31 -23.83 -7.32
N VAL A 355 -3.71 -22.57 -7.15
CA VAL A 355 -4.63 -22.10 -6.11
C VAL A 355 -6.04 -22.63 -6.34
N ASP A 356 -6.69 -23.12 -5.28
CA ASP A 356 -8.06 -23.64 -5.33
C ASP A 356 -9.12 -22.55 -5.21
N ILE A 357 -8.87 -21.56 -4.34
CA ILE A 357 -9.77 -20.45 -4.06
C ILE A 357 -8.99 -19.15 -4.12
N VAL A 358 -9.51 -18.17 -4.85
CA VAL A 358 -8.98 -16.81 -4.85
C VAL A 358 -9.91 -15.90 -4.07
N MET A 359 -9.33 -15.12 -3.16
CA MET A 359 -10.03 -14.12 -2.37
C MET A 359 -9.58 -12.72 -2.78
N LEU A 360 -10.54 -11.84 -3.04
CA LEU A 360 -10.30 -10.42 -3.26
C LEU A 360 -10.79 -9.64 -2.04
N ALA A 361 -9.87 -8.93 -1.39
CA ALA A 361 -10.10 -8.11 -0.21
C ALA A 361 -9.70 -6.65 -0.48
N GLY A 362 -10.07 -5.76 0.44
CA GLY A 362 -9.78 -4.34 0.38
C GLY A 362 -10.82 -3.52 -0.39
N ARG A 363 -10.91 -2.22 -0.07
CA ARG A 363 -11.91 -1.31 -0.66
C ARG A 363 -11.87 -1.21 -2.18
N PRO A 364 -10.68 -1.12 -2.84
CA PRO A 364 -10.60 -1.03 -4.29
C PRO A 364 -11.22 -2.23 -5.02
N THR A 365 -11.31 -3.41 -4.39
CA THR A 365 -11.93 -4.59 -5.02
C THR A 365 -13.45 -4.49 -5.21
N LYS A 366 -14.09 -3.47 -4.63
CA LYS A 366 -15.48 -3.09 -4.96
C LYS A 366 -15.63 -2.48 -6.36
N LEU A 367 -14.53 -2.01 -6.97
CA LEU A 367 -14.57 -1.39 -8.29
C LEU A 367 -14.74 -2.48 -9.36
N PRO A 368 -15.83 -2.47 -10.15
CA PRO A 368 -16.07 -3.50 -11.17
C PRO A 368 -14.89 -3.66 -12.14
N ALA A 369 -14.28 -2.55 -12.55
CA ALA A 369 -13.14 -2.56 -13.46
C ALA A 369 -11.93 -3.35 -12.94
N LEU A 370 -11.74 -3.46 -11.62
CA LEU A 370 -10.65 -4.23 -11.02
C LEU A 370 -10.95 -5.73 -11.08
N THR A 371 -12.17 -6.12 -10.73
CA THR A 371 -12.61 -7.53 -10.83
C THR A 371 -12.59 -8.02 -12.28
N ASP A 372 -13.12 -7.24 -13.22
CA ASP A 372 -13.10 -7.57 -14.65
C ASP A 372 -11.66 -7.71 -15.16
N LEU A 373 -10.78 -6.83 -14.71
CA LEU A 373 -9.35 -6.88 -15.07
C LEU A 373 -8.68 -8.13 -14.52
N PHE A 374 -8.95 -8.48 -13.26
CA PHE A 374 -8.42 -9.70 -12.64
C PHE A 374 -8.89 -10.94 -13.41
N LEU A 375 -10.19 -11.07 -13.67
CA LEU A 375 -10.77 -12.21 -14.39
C LEU A 375 -10.27 -12.34 -15.84
N LYS A 376 -9.79 -11.26 -16.44
CA LYS A 376 -9.14 -11.30 -17.76
C LYS A 376 -7.83 -12.09 -17.73
N PHE A 377 -7.03 -11.97 -16.67
CA PHE A 377 -5.74 -12.65 -16.52
C PHE A 377 -5.85 -14.00 -15.79
N TYR A 378 -6.81 -14.11 -14.88
CA TYR A 378 -7.06 -15.30 -14.09
C TYR A 378 -8.54 -15.71 -14.18
N PRO A 379 -8.96 -16.36 -15.28
CA PRO A 379 -10.31 -16.86 -15.41
C PRO A 379 -10.52 -18.00 -14.41
N VAL A 380 -11.43 -17.78 -13.47
CA VAL A 380 -11.77 -18.72 -12.41
C VAL A 380 -13.30 -18.84 -12.30
N SER A 381 -13.79 -20.02 -11.91
CA SER A 381 -15.24 -20.21 -11.74
C SER A 381 -15.78 -19.32 -10.59
N PRO A 382 -17.01 -18.82 -10.70
CA PRO A 382 -17.59 -17.90 -9.72
C PRO A 382 -17.59 -18.43 -8.27
N ASP A 383 -17.73 -19.73 -8.10
CA ASP A 383 -17.72 -20.38 -6.79
C ASP A 383 -16.33 -20.46 -6.14
N ARG A 384 -15.26 -20.22 -6.93
CA ARG A 384 -13.87 -20.20 -6.47
C ARG A 384 -13.28 -18.80 -6.37
N LEU A 385 -14.04 -17.76 -6.76
CA LEU A 385 -13.68 -16.36 -6.57
C LEU A 385 -14.50 -15.77 -5.42
N ILE A 386 -13.86 -15.52 -4.32
CA ILE A 386 -14.49 -14.94 -3.14
C ILE A 386 -14.20 -13.44 -3.09
N ARG A 387 -15.22 -12.66 -3.39
CA ARG A 387 -15.15 -11.20 -3.24
C ARG A 387 -15.60 -10.84 -1.83
N LEU A 388 -14.67 -10.63 -0.91
CA LEU A 388 -15.00 -10.35 0.50
C LEU A 388 -15.97 -9.19 0.69
N PRO A 389 -15.94 -8.12 -0.12
CA PRO A 389 -16.93 -7.04 -0.03
C PRO A 389 -18.39 -7.47 -0.25
N GLU A 390 -18.62 -8.60 -0.92
CA GLU A 390 -19.93 -9.13 -1.29
C GLU A 390 -20.19 -10.51 -0.66
N TYR A 391 -19.23 -10.97 0.16
CA TYR A 391 -19.32 -12.30 0.76
C TYR A 391 -20.21 -12.28 2.01
N GLU A 392 -21.17 -13.17 2.04
CA GLU A 392 -22.09 -13.36 3.15
C GLU A 392 -21.43 -14.23 4.22
N VAL A 393 -20.91 -13.58 5.28
CA VAL A 393 -20.18 -14.23 6.37
C VAL A 393 -21.09 -14.84 7.44
N GLY A 394 -22.35 -14.41 7.50
CA GLY A 394 -23.31 -14.83 8.52
C GLY A 394 -23.48 -13.86 9.70
N ASN A 395 -24.46 -14.14 10.55
CA ASN A 395 -24.85 -13.24 11.64
C ASN A 395 -23.85 -13.19 12.80
N TRP A 396 -22.88 -14.09 12.85
CA TRP A 396 -21.80 -14.08 13.85
C TRP A 396 -20.85 -12.91 13.69
N TYR A 397 -20.77 -12.34 12.49
CA TYR A 397 -19.82 -11.24 12.22
C TYR A 397 -20.22 -9.97 12.94
N PRO A 398 -19.34 -9.41 13.81
CA PRO A 398 -19.75 -8.35 14.73
C PRO A 398 -20.20 -7.05 14.06
N PHE A 399 -19.79 -6.84 12.81
CA PHE A 399 -20.05 -5.60 12.05
C PHE A 399 -21.00 -5.84 10.86
N SER A 400 -21.76 -6.93 10.85
CA SER A 400 -22.72 -7.24 9.78
C SER A 400 -24.02 -6.44 9.87
N HIS A 401 -24.27 -5.77 11.00
CA HIS A 401 -25.52 -5.06 11.27
C HIS A 401 -26.79 -5.92 11.04
N GLY A 402 -26.66 -7.24 11.17
CA GLY A 402 -27.77 -8.19 11.01
C GLY A 402 -28.08 -8.58 9.57
N THR A 403 -27.32 -8.12 8.58
CA THR A 403 -27.47 -8.50 7.17
C THR A 403 -26.69 -9.78 6.82
N GLY A 404 -25.71 -10.16 7.65
CA GLY A 404 -24.79 -11.25 7.35
C GLY A 404 -23.65 -10.85 6.40
N GLU A 405 -23.64 -9.61 5.90
CA GLU A 405 -22.63 -9.08 4.98
C GLU A 405 -21.56 -8.26 5.70
N ILE A 406 -20.39 -8.15 5.08
CA ILE A 406 -19.30 -7.30 5.56
C ILE A 406 -19.57 -5.84 5.12
N THR A 407 -20.09 -5.02 6.01
CA THR A 407 -20.43 -3.63 5.71
C THR A 407 -19.21 -2.71 5.62
N ASP A 408 -18.19 -2.92 6.48
CA ASP A 408 -16.91 -2.18 6.43
C ASP A 408 -15.73 -3.13 6.28
N GLN A 409 -15.07 -3.04 5.12
CA GLN A 409 -13.90 -3.83 4.74
C GLN A 409 -12.73 -3.71 5.73
N LYS A 410 -12.60 -2.56 6.40
CA LYS A 410 -11.53 -2.33 7.38
C LYS A 410 -11.63 -3.20 8.63
N THR A 411 -12.80 -3.80 8.87
CA THR A 411 -13.02 -4.66 10.04
C THR A 411 -12.58 -6.11 9.82
N ILE A 412 -12.36 -6.53 8.56
CA ILE A 412 -12.05 -7.92 8.19
C ILE A 412 -10.78 -8.40 8.89
N VAL A 413 -9.71 -7.65 8.74
CA VAL A 413 -8.39 -7.96 9.31
C VAL A 413 -8.48 -8.11 10.83
N ALA A 414 -9.14 -7.15 11.51
CA ALA A 414 -9.29 -7.19 12.97
C ALA A 414 -10.12 -8.40 13.44
N VAL A 415 -11.20 -8.72 12.74
CA VAL A 415 -12.03 -9.89 13.05
C VAL A 415 -11.27 -11.19 12.81
N GLY A 416 -10.56 -11.29 11.68
CA GLY A 416 -9.75 -12.47 11.36
C GLY A 416 -8.60 -12.70 12.32
N ALA A 417 -7.91 -11.63 12.73
CA ALA A 417 -6.88 -11.71 13.76
C ALA A 417 -7.45 -12.18 15.11
N TYR A 418 -8.64 -11.71 15.48
CA TYR A 418 -9.32 -12.15 16.69
C TYR A 418 -9.75 -13.62 16.61
N ILE A 419 -10.27 -14.08 15.47
CA ILE A 419 -10.55 -15.51 15.22
C ILE A 419 -9.27 -16.33 15.37
N GLY A 420 -8.18 -15.90 14.73
CA GLY A 420 -6.88 -16.56 14.82
C GLY A 420 -6.38 -16.66 16.25
N TYR A 421 -6.50 -15.59 17.03
CA TYR A 421 -6.16 -15.57 18.45
C TYR A 421 -6.99 -16.59 19.26
N LEU A 422 -8.30 -16.55 19.13
CA LEU A 422 -9.19 -17.47 19.88
C LEU A 422 -8.98 -18.92 19.47
N ALA A 423 -8.83 -19.21 18.18
CA ALA A 423 -8.73 -20.58 17.67
C ALA A 423 -7.36 -21.22 17.93
N SER A 424 -6.27 -20.44 18.08
CA SER A 424 -4.92 -20.96 18.34
C SER A 424 -4.57 -21.10 19.82
N HIS A 425 -5.21 -20.31 20.72
CA HIS A 425 -4.86 -20.28 22.15
C HIS A 425 -5.73 -21.17 23.04
N GLY A 426 -6.17 -22.32 22.53
CA GLY A 426 -6.72 -23.39 23.34
C GLY A 426 -8.19 -23.24 23.76
N GLY A 427 -9.07 -23.95 23.08
CA GLY A 427 -10.46 -24.13 23.46
C GLY A 427 -11.40 -22.97 23.18
N GLY A 428 -10.91 -21.93 22.46
CA GLY A 428 -11.66 -20.70 22.24
C GLY A 428 -12.86 -20.81 21.30
N ILE A 429 -12.78 -21.62 20.20
CA ILE A 429 -13.84 -21.74 19.21
C ILE A 429 -14.20 -23.21 18.99
N ARG A 430 -15.44 -23.58 19.28
CA ARG A 430 -15.93 -24.94 19.07
C ARG A 430 -15.95 -25.26 17.56
N GLY A 431 -15.32 -26.38 17.19
CA GLY A 431 -15.30 -26.87 15.79
C GLY A 431 -14.30 -26.13 14.88
N PHE A 432 -13.55 -25.16 15.41
CA PHE A 432 -12.54 -24.47 14.64
C PHE A 432 -11.29 -24.22 15.49
N ASN A 433 -10.31 -25.09 15.37
CA ASN A 433 -9.03 -25.01 16.07
C ASN A 433 -7.89 -24.86 15.07
N LEU A 434 -6.96 -23.98 15.35
CA LEU A 434 -5.83 -23.67 14.49
C LEU A 434 -4.50 -24.14 15.10
N ASP A 435 -3.61 -24.57 14.24
CA ASP A 435 -2.19 -24.75 14.54
C ASP A 435 -1.36 -23.83 13.63
N MET A 436 -0.92 -22.72 14.18
CA MET A 436 -0.22 -21.66 13.42
C MET A 436 1.30 -21.88 13.36
N SER A 437 1.81 -23.04 13.78
CA SER A 437 3.23 -23.30 13.92
C SER A 437 4.02 -23.20 12.61
N TYR A 438 3.50 -23.75 11.52
CA TYR A 438 4.15 -23.62 10.21
C TYR A 438 4.19 -22.18 9.72
N LEU A 439 3.08 -21.48 9.84
CA LEU A 439 3.00 -20.08 9.44
C LEU A 439 4.01 -19.23 10.23
N ALA A 440 4.01 -19.38 11.55
CA ALA A 440 4.92 -18.65 12.42
C ALA A 440 6.40 -18.92 12.09
N LYS A 441 6.72 -20.18 11.77
CA LYS A 441 8.08 -20.59 11.41
C LYS A 441 8.52 -20.04 10.06
N GLU A 442 7.75 -20.28 9.01
CA GLU A 442 8.14 -19.97 7.63
C GLU A 442 8.14 -18.44 7.39
N MET A 443 7.19 -17.71 7.94
CA MET A 443 7.17 -16.24 7.88
C MET A 443 8.12 -15.56 8.86
N GLY A 444 8.95 -16.33 9.56
CA GLY A 444 10.02 -15.82 10.42
C GLY A 444 11.16 -15.14 9.68
N VAL A 445 11.25 -15.33 8.38
CA VAL A 445 12.24 -14.74 7.49
C VAL A 445 11.59 -13.65 6.66
N THR A 446 12.17 -12.46 6.63
CA THR A 446 11.62 -11.32 5.88
C THR A 446 11.60 -11.60 4.38
N ALA A 447 12.67 -12.23 3.86
CA ALA A 447 12.76 -12.60 2.45
C ALA A 447 13.74 -13.76 2.24
N ASN A 448 13.49 -14.62 1.24
CA ASN A 448 14.41 -15.70 0.90
C ASN A 448 15.63 -15.21 0.12
N TYR A 449 15.44 -14.21 -0.75
CA TYR A 449 16.47 -13.70 -1.65
C TYR A 449 16.62 -12.19 -1.47
N ILE A 450 17.87 -11.73 -1.33
CA ILE A 450 18.22 -10.31 -1.22
C ILE A 450 19.32 -10.01 -2.22
N GLY A 451 19.28 -8.86 -2.87
CA GLY A 451 20.27 -8.45 -3.84
C GLY A 451 20.21 -6.96 -4.17
N LYS A 452 20.90 -6.54 -5.23
CA LYS A 452 20.88 -5.15 -5.67
C LYS A 452 19.50 -4.78 -6.21
N TYR A 453 18.90 -3.77 -5.62
CA TYR A 453 17.62 -3.24 -6.10
C TYR A 453 17.84 -2.23 -7.21
N ILE A 454 17.07 -2.38 -8.28
CA ILE A 454 17.09 -1.49 -9.44
C ILE A 454 15.78 -0.68 -9.45
N PRO A 455 15.77 0.60 -9.03
CA PRO A 455 14.54 1.40 -8.90
C PRO A 455 13.78 1.58 -10.20
N ARG A 456 14.49 1.57 -11.36
CA ARG A 456 13.90 1.82 -12.68
C ARG A 456 12.84 0.77 -13.07
N ASN A 457 13.00 -0.47 -12.66
CA ASN A 457 12.15 -1.59 -13.04
C ASN A 457 11.69 -2.42 -11.84
N HIS A 458 11.93 -1.94 -10.61
CA HIS A 458 11.56 -2.61 -9.35
C HIS A 458 12.04 -4.08 -9.29
N ARG A 459 13.29 -4.32 -9.69
CA ARG A 459 13.87 -5.69 -9.72
C ARG A 459 15.08 -5.80 -8.82
N VAL A 460 15.32 -7.03 -8.38
CA VAL A 460 16.56 -7.43 -7.72
C VAL A 460 17.45 -8.14 -8.74
N ASP A 461 18.57 -7.50 -9.10
CA ASP A 461 19.57 -8.06 -10.02
C ASP A 461 20.96 -7.42 -9.78
N PRO A 462 21.99 -8.21 -9.51
CA PRO A 462 21.95 -9.66 -9.25
C PRO A 462 21.39 -10.00 -7.85
N THR A 463 20.87 -11.23 -7.71
CA THR A 463 20.61 -11.84 -6.41
C THR A 463 21.95 -12.15 -5.73
N MET A 464 22.10 -11.73 -4.47
CA MET A 464 23.36 -11.83 -3.72
C MET A 464 23.26 -12.82 -2.58
N PHE A 465 22.22 -12.67 -1.76
CA PHE A 465 21.97 -13.56 -0.63
C PHE A 465 20.83 -14.53 -0.99
N THR A 466 21.05 -15.78 -0.69
CA THR A 466 20.09 -16.87 -0.86
C THR A 466 19.97 -17.62 0.48
N PRO A 467 19.02 -18.56 0.63
CA PRO A 467 18.97 -19.40 1.83
C PRO A 467 20.25 -20.17 2.13
N THR A 468 21.10 -20.42 1.10
CA THR A 468 22.35 -21.18 1.21
C THR A 468 23.62 -20.34 1.13
N ASN A 469 23.51 -19.06 0.75
CA ASN A 469 24.66 -18.15 0.66
C ASN A 469 24.46 -16.92 1.55
N PRO A 470 24.98 -16.95 2.80
CA PRO A 470 24.75 -15.87 3.76
C PRO A 470 25.80 -14.75 3.72
N THR A 471 26.88 -14.86 2.95
CA THR A 471 27.97 -13.85 2.94
C THR A 471 28.35 -13.46 1.53
N VAL A 472 28.53 -12.15 1.29
CA VAL A 472 28.84 -11.58 -0.04
C VAL A 472 29.89 -10.47 0.09
N ASN A 473 30.81 -10.43 -0.86
CA ASN A 473 31.70 -9.29 -1.09
C ASN A 473 31.14 -8.43 -2.23
N LEU A 474 30.85 -7.17 -1.94
CA LEU A 474 30.26 -6.23 -2.90
C LEU A 474 31.28 -5.20 -3.33
N HIS A 475 31.35 -4.95 -4.66
CA HIS A 475 31.97 -3.75 -5.19
C HIS A 475 30.93 -2.65 -5.29
N ILE A 476 31.21 -1.50 -4.69
CA ILE A 476 30.29 -0.37 -4.61
C ILE A 476 30.95 0.85 -5.25
N ASP A 477 30.32 1.30 -6.32
CA ASP A 477 30.79 2.46 -7.10
C ASP A 477 30.10 3.75 -6.66
N SER A 478 28.96 3.67 -5.99
CA SER A 478 28.16 4.83 -5.59
C SER A 478 27.26 4.55 -4.40
N PHE A 479 26.99 5.59 -3.62
CA PHE A 479 25.99 5.61 -2.56
C PHE A 479 24.85 6.57 -2.91
N PRO A 480 23.60 6.34 -2.44
CA PRO A 480 23.19 5.17 -1.64
C PRO A 480 23.14 3.87 -2.47
N PHE A 481 23.48 2.74 -1.83
CA PHE A 481 23.30 1.42 -2.41
C PHE A 481 22.04 0.78 -1.79
N ILE A 482 21.09 0.37 -2.63
CA ILE A 482 19.82 -0.17 -2.19
C ILE A 482 19.81 -1.68 -2.38
N PHE A 483 19.49 -2.41 -1.31
CA PHE A 483 19.17 -3.83 -1.37
C PHE A 483 17.68 -4.01 -1.48
N GLY A 484 17.26 -4.81 -2.45
CA GLY A 484 15.89 -5.29 -2.56
C GLY A 484 15.75 -6.73 -2.12
N CYS A 485 14.51 -7.17 -1.97
CA CYS A 485 14.19 -8.52 -1.56
C CYS A 485 13.05 -9.12 -2.39
N LYS A 486 13.03 -10.47 -2.42
CA LYS A 486 11.99 -11.27 -3.07
C LYS A 486 11.88 -12.63 -2.40
N GLN A 487 10.72 -13.26 -2.49
CA GLN A 487 10.49 -14.60 -1.93
C GLN A 487 10.89 -15.72 -2.89
N LEU A 488 10.78 -15.47 -4.20
CA LEU A 488 11.14 -16.42 -5.26
C LEU A 488 12.22 -15.83 -6.14
N ASP A 489 13.19 -16.66 -6.57
CA ASP A 489 14.22 -16.23 -7.53
C ASP A 489 13.70 -16.24 -8.98
N THR A 490 12.78 -15.35 -9.25
CA THR A 490 12.12 -15.18 -10.55
C THR A 490 11.97 -13.70 -10.91
N PRO A 491 12.03 -13.35 -12.22
CA PRO A 491 11.73 -12.00 -12.68
C PRO A 491 10.22 -11.76 -12.92
N VAL A 492 9.36 -12.70 -12.58
CA VAL A 492 7.92 -12.65 -12.90
C VAL A 492 7.21 -11.49 -12.20
N TYR A 493 7.65 -11.13 -11.01
CA TYR A 493 7.02 -10.06 -10.24
C TYR A 493 8.04 -9.00 -9.78
N GLU A 494 7.53 -7.83 -9.44
CA GLU A 494 8.33 -6.72 -8.93
C GLU A 494 8.79 -7.00 -7.50
N SER A 495 10.06 -6.69 -7.25
CA SER A 495 10.68 -6.80 -5.93
C SER A 495 10.51 -5.48 -5.17
N ARG A 496 10.75 -5.50 -3.87
CA ARG A 496 10.70 -4.31 -3.02
C ARG A 496 12.08 -3.99 -2.42
N PRO A 497 12.37 -2.71 -2.14
CA PRO A 497 13.56 -2.34 -1.37
C PRO A 497 13.43 -2.82 0.08
N LEU A 498 14.57 -3.16 0.70
CA LEU A 498 14.60 -3.65 2.09
C LEU A 498 15.65 -2.93 2.94
N TYR A 499 16.86 -2.72 2.41
CA TYR A 499 17.93 -2.02 3.12
C TYR A 499 18.54 -0.94 2.24
N VAL A 500 19.01 0.12 2.89
CA VAL A 500 19.82 1.18 2.26
C VAL A 500 21.16 1.25 2.96
N MET A 501 22.22 1.23 2.16
CA MET A 501 23.58 1.46 2.61
C MET A 501 24.04 2.85 2.17
N GLU A 502 24.44 3.66 3.13
CA GLU A 502 24.74 5.08 2.97
C GLU A 502 26.17 5.37 3.42
N TRP A 503 26.84 6.30 2.73
CA TRP A 503 28.10 6.87 3.16
C TRP A 503 27.86 7.97 4.20
N ILE A 504 28.46 7.83 5.37
CA ILE A 504 28.38 8.80 6.47
C ILE A 504 29.74 9.39 6.85
N GLY A 505 30.82 8.98 6.13
CA GLY A 505 32.16 9.53 6.34
C GLY A 505 32.29 10.97 5.85
N GLN A 506 33.37 11.64 6.28
CA GLN A 506 33.68 12.99 5.79
C GLN A 506 34.14 12.96 4.32
N GLY A 507 33.58 13.86 3.50
CA GLY A 507 33.88 13.92 2.07
C GLY A 507 33.15 12.87 1.23
N ASN A 508 33.62 12.73 -0.02
CA ASN A 508 33.05 11.74 -0.94
C ASN A 508 33.51 10.33 -0.58
N ALA A 509 32.64 9.36 -0.84
CA ALA A 509 33.01 7.94 -0.72
C ALA A 509 34.18 7.61 -1.66
N PRO A 510 35.12 6.71 -1.24
CA PRO A 510 36.15 6.21 -2.13
C PRO A 510 35.53 5.52 -3.35
N MET A 511 36.18 5.70 -4.51
CA MET A 511 35.83 4.89 -5.68
C MET A 511 36.26 3.43 -5.44
N ASP A 512 35.48 2.48 -5.93
CA ASP A 512 35.77 1.04 -5.82
C ASP A 512 35.92 0.53 -4.37
N LEU A 513 34.93 0.77 -3.57
CA LEU A 513 34.87 0.22 -2.22
C LEU A 513 34.42 -1.24 -2.28
N THR A 514 35.18 -2.14 -1.63
CA THR A 514 34.76 -3.52 -1.40
C THR A 514 34.18 -3.64 0.00
N VAL A 515 32.92 -4.05 0.09
CA VAL A 515 32.20 -4.22 1.35
C VAL A 515 31.83 -5.68 1.54
N MET A 516 32.28 -6.27 2.64
CA MET A 516 31.90 -7.62 3.05
C MET A 516 30.66 -7.54 3.93
N ILE A 517 29.58 -8.19 3.50
CA ILE A 517 28.31 -8.18 4.21
C ILE A 517 27.89 -9.63 4.48
N SER A 518 27.43 -9.87 5.70
CA SER A 518 26.81 -11.14 6.08
C SER A 518 25.32 -10.95 6.38
N ARG A 519 24.55 -11.97 6.02
CA ARG A 519 23.18 -12.15 6.48
C ARG A 519 23.25 -13.04 7.71
N SER A 520 22.94 -12.47 8.84
CA SER A 520 23.11 -13.11 10.14
C SER A 520 21.79 -13.13 10.91
N PHE A 521 21.64 -14.17 11.73
CA PHE A 521 20.58 -14.29 12.71
C PHE A 521 21.20 -14.09 14.10
N GLN A 522 21.40 -12.82 14.49
CA GLN A 522 21.91 -12.48 15.81
C GLN A 522 20.77 -12.09 16.74
N ASP A 523 20.80 -12.59 17.97
CA ASP A 523 19.75 -12.37 18.97
C ASP A 523 18.33 -12.68 18.41
N ASN A 524 18.28 -13.70 17.52
CA ASN A 524 17.06 -14.14 16.84
C ASN A 524 16.46 -13.15 15.82
N LYS A 525 17.21 -12.13 15.45
CA LYS A 525 16.86 -11.17 14.40
C LYS A 525 17.64 -11.45 13.15
N GLU A 526 16.94 -11.46 12.02
CA GLU A 526 17.59 -11.43 10.72
C GLU A 526 18.14 -10.02 10.47
N LYS A 527 19.45 -9.92 10.22
CA LYS A 527 20.12 -8.66 9.92
C LYS A 527 21.15 -8.83 8.82
N LEU A 528 21.27 -7.81 7.98
CA LEU A 528 22.48 -7.62 7.20
C LEU A 528 23.51 -6.86 8.06
N ILE A 529 24.72 -7.40 8.14
CA ILE A 529 25.82 -6.85 8.95
C ILE A 529 26.99 -6.56 8.02
N ILE A 530 27.52 -5.35 8.10
CA ILE A 530 28.77 -5.00 7.46
C ILE A 530 29.89 -5.61 8.30
N GLU A 531 30.55 -6.65 7.77
CA GLU A 531 31.66 -7.31 8.42
C GLU A 531 32.93 -6.49 8.27
N ASP A 532 33.17 -6.00 7.06
CA ASP A 532 34.32 -5.18 6.73
C ASP A 532 34.11 -4.31 5.48
N ALA A 533 34.96 -3.29 5.27
CA ALA A 533 34.90 -2.44 4.09
C ALA A 533 36.29 -1.85 3.78
N TYR A 534 36.80 -2.08 2.57
CA TYR A 534 38.12 -1.63 2.15
C TYR A 534 38.08 -0.91 0.82
N ASP A 535 38.90 0.15 0.68
CA ASP A 535 39.23 0.74 -0.62
C ASP A 535 40.35 -0.05 -1.33
N ARG A 536 40.69 0.33 -2.54
CA ARG A 536 41.79 -0.28 -3.31
C ARG A 536 43.16 -0.18 -2.63
N GLN A 537 43.34 0.77 -1.72
CA GLN A 537 44.59 0.99 -1.01
C GLN A 537 44.66 0.24 0.33
N GLY A 538 43.57 -0.49 0.67
CA GLY A 538 43.46 -1.26 1.91
C GLY A 538 43.00 -0.42 3.11
N GLY A 539 42.57 0.82 2.89
CA GLY A 539 41.99 1.65 3.93
C GLY A 539 40.65 1.09 4.41
N ASN A 540 40.47 0.95 5.72
CA ASN A 540 39.24 0.44 6.31
C ASN A 540 38.21 1.55 6.49
N HIS A 541 37.02 1.34 5.94
CA HIS A 541 35.92 2.31 5.92
C HIS A 541 34.64 1.79 6.58
N LYS A 542 34.69 0.71 7.32
CA LYS A 542 33.51 0.09 7.96
C LYS A 542 32.71 1.09 8.81
N SER A 543 33.40 1.94 9.58
CA SER A 543 32.76 2.97 10.41
C SER A 543 32.13 4.14 9.62
N ASN A 544 32.48 4.27 8.35
CA ASN A 544 31.99 5.34 7.47
C ASN A 544 30.76 4.92 6.65
N ILE A 545 30.28 3.71 6.86
CA ILE A 545 29.13 3.16 6.15
C ILE A 545 28.02 2.85 7.15
N ARG A 546 26.81 3.32 6.86
CA ARG A 546 25.62 3.01 7.62
C ARG A 546 24.70 2.12 6.77
N LEU A 547 24.30 0.99 7.35
CA LEU A 547 23.26 0.13 6.80
C LEU A 547 22.01 0.30 7.65
N ARG A 548 20.88 0.64 7.01
CA ARG A 548 19.58 0.75 7.67
C ARG A 548 18.51 -0.02 6.90
N GLU A 549 17.51 -0.52 7.59
CA GLU A 549 16.30 -1.00 6.95
C GLU A 549 15.55 0.18 6.34
N GLN A 550 14.97 -0.05 5.18
CA GLN A 550 14.13 0.91 4.49
C GLN A 550 12.68 0.66 4.91
N SER A 551 12.04 1.67 5.47
CA SER A 551 10.63 1.59 5.84
C SER A 551 9.72 1.56 4.61
N LEU A 552 8.48 1.10 4.78
CA LEU A 552 7.44 1.15 3.73
C LEU A 552 7.23 2.58 3.21
N VAL A 553 7.30 3.57 4.08
CA VAL A 553 7.16 4.99 3.73
C VAL A 553 8.30 5.47 2.84
N ASP A 554 9.53 5.10 3.16
CA ASP A 554 10.72 5.46 2.37
C ASP A 554 10.68 4.83 0.96
N SER A 555 10.02 3.68 0.81
CA SER A 555 9.99 2.95 -0.47
C SER A 555 8.93 3.47 -1.44
N GLN A 556 7.83 4.05 -0.94
CA GLN A 556 6.73 4.50 -1.80
C GLN A 556 7.04 5.75 -2.63
N SER A 557 7.99 6.57 -2.23
CA SER A 557 8.16 7.89 -2.85
C SER A 557 9.52 8.15 -3.49
N GLY A 558 10.51 7.29 -3.30
CA GLY A 558 11.89 7.55 -3.76
C GLY A 558 12.55 8.78 -3.12
N ASP A 559 11.76 9.74 -2.69
CA ASP A 559 12.17 11.01 -2.07
C ASP A 559 11.67 11.16 -0.63
N GLY A 560 11.05 10.11 -0.04
CA GLY A 560 10.48 10.16 1.31
C GLY A 560 9.16 10.96 1.43
N ASN A 561 8.57 11.40 0.31
CA ASN A 561 7.38 12.26 0.30
C ASN A 561 6.20 11.59 -0.42
N CYS A 562 5.20 11.13 0.32
CA CYS A 562 3.96 10.65 -0.26
C CYS A 562 3.17 11.80 -0.91
N TRP A 563 2.61 11.58 -2.11
CA TRP A 563 1.80 12.59 -2.80
C TRP A 563 0.57 13.05 -2.01
N LEU A 564 0.04 12.17 -1.15
CA LEU A 564 -1.05 12.51 -0.23
C LEU A 564 -0.63 13.56 0.78
N ASP A 565 0.63 13.52 1.24
CA ASP A 565 1.16 14.39 2.28
C ASP A 565 1.68 15.73 1.73
N ASN A 566 2.16 15.76 0.49
CA ASN A 566 2.73 16.97 -0.10
C ASN A 566 1.87 17.62 -1.20
N GLY A 567 0.84 16.94 -1.68
CA GLY A 567 -0.07 17.42 -2.73
C GLY A 567 0.58 17.62 -4.09
N SER A 568 1.78 17.07 -4.32
CA SER A 568 2.51 17.28 -5.56
C SER A 568 2.28 16.18 -6.59
N PHE A 569 2.27 16.60 -7.85
CA PHE A 569 2.06 15.76 -9.02
C PHE A 569 3.19 15.91 -10.03
N LYS A 570 3.31 14.94 -10.95
CA LYS A 570 4.35 14.97 -11.98
C LYS A 570 3.98 15.95 -13.09
N TYR A 571 4.52 17.17 -12.99
CA TYR A 571 4.55 18.13 -14.09
C TYR A 571 5.98 18.25 -14.59
N LEU A 572 6.19 18.10 -15.91
CA LEU A 572 7.52 18.25 -16.49
C LEU A 572 7.86 19.74 -16.56
N LYS A 573 8.99 20.13 -15.97
CA LYS A 573 9.54 21.47 -16.15
C LYS A 573 9.96 21.63 -17.61
N LYS A 574 9.81 22.85 -18.18
CA LYS A 574 10.31 23.16 -19.53
C LYS A 574 11.79 22.87 -19.69
#